data_fd517d625107543b8b0a6bd2bc66634d
#
_entry.id   fd517d625107543b8b0a6bd2bc66634d
#
_cell.length_a   1.000
_cell.length_b   1.000
_cell.length_c   1.000
_cell.angle_alpha   90.00
_cell.angle_beta   90.00
_cell.angle_gamma   90.00
#
_symmetry.space_group_name_H-M   'P 1'
#
loop_
_entity.id
_entity.type
_entity.pdbx_description
1 polymer ?
#
loop_
_entity_poly.entity_id
_entity_poly.type
_entity_poly.pdbx_seq_one_letter_code
_entity_poly.pdbx_strand_id
1 'polypeptide(L)'
;MTFNHEKKDNTLIIRLEGDLIGEDNGLGILEVVNSSILEKVFKCIIDISDLRYINSSGIGVLITILTKFRNKGGEVYLLKPSESVQKLLVITKLNAIFQIIQTEEEALSLAKK
;
A
#
# COMPACT_ATOMS: atom_id res chain seq x y z
N MET A 1 5.47 -6.23 13.22
CA MET A 1 5.24 -5.07 12.35
C MET A 1 4.35 -4.06 13.07
N THR A 2 4.63 -2.81 12.87
CA THR A 2 3.74 -1.75 13.32
C THR A 2 3.24 -0.99 12.11
N PHE A 3 2.04 -0.43 12.21
CA PHE A 3 1.53 0.43 11.16
C PHE A 3 0.70 1.56 11.73
N ASN A 4 0.64 2.66 11.01
CA ASN A 4 -0.29 3.73 11.30
C ASN A 4 -0.91 4.18 9.98
N HIS A 5 -1.96 4.97 10.07
CA HIS A 5 -2.66 5.45 8.89
C HIS A 5 -3.25 6.84 9.15
N GLU A 6 -3.48 7.55 8.06
CA GLU A 6 -4.18 8.83 8.10
C GLU A 6 -4.90 9.04 6.77
N LYS A 7 -5.82 9.97 6.73
CA LYS A 7 -6.49 10.39 5.51
C LYS A 7 -6.12 11.83 5.23
N LYS A 8 -5.73 12.09 4.00
CA LYS A 8 -5.31 13.42 3.56
C LYS A 8 -5.74 13.61 2.11
N ASP A 9 -6.51 14.66 1.85
CA ASP A 9 -7.00 14.99 0.50
C ASP A 9 -7.70 13.80 -0.18
N ASN A 10 -8.58 13.12 0.56
CA ASN A 10 -9.29 11.93 0.09
C ASN A 10 -8.38 10.77 -0.29
N THR A 11 -7.20 10.73 0.31
CA THR A 11 -6.24 9.65 0.10
C THR A 11 -5.95 8.99 1.43
N LEU A 12 -6.03 7.66 1.47
CA LEU A 12 -5.61 6.89 2.64
C LEU A 12 -4.12 6.69 2.55
N ILE A 13 -3.40 7.06 3.60
CA ILE A 13 -1.96 6.84 3.69
C ILE A 13 -1.72 5.83 4.80
N ILE A 14 -1.10 4.71 4.45
CA ILE A 14 -0.74 3.67 5.41
C ILE A 14 0.78 3.60 5.48
N ARG A 15 1.34 3.69 6.69
CA ARG A 15 2.79 3.59 6.90
C ARG A 15 3.09 2.30 7.63
N LEU A 16 3.99 1.51 7.06
CA LEU A 16 4.38 0.20 7.60
C LEU A 16 5.82 0.23 8.05
N GLU A 17 6.10 -0.40 9.19
CA GLU A 17 7.47 -0.56 9.71
C GLU A 17 7.73 -2.00 10.08
N GLY A 18 8.94 -2.47 9.84
CA GLY A 18 9.39 -3.80 10.22
C GLY A 18 9.16 -4.83 9.13
N ASP A 19 8.58 -5.96 9.48
CA ASP A 19 8.39 -7.07 8.56
C ASP A 19 6.90 -7.31 8.32
N LEU A 20 6.48 -7.31 7.07
CA LEU A 20 5.10 -7.61 6.73
C LEU A 20 4.99 -9.10 6.44
N ILE A 21 4.49 -9.84 7.41
CA ILE A 21 4.36 -11.29 7.31
C ILE A 21 2.92 -11.78 7.17
N GLY A 22 1.98 -10.86 7.14
CA GLY A 22 0.64 -11.07 6.58
C GLY A 22 -0.40 -11.75 7.45
N GLU A 23 -0.05 -12.52 8.44
CA GLU A 23 -1.05 -13.26 9.19
C GLU A 23 -1.88 -12.39 10.14
N ASP A 24 -1.35 -12.03 11.29
CA ASP A 24 -2.13 -11.25 12.27
C ASP A 24 -2.25 -9.78 11.90
N ASN A 25 -1.20 -9.23 11.33
CA ASN A 25 -1.13 -7.79 11.03
C ASN A 25 -1.96 -7.40 9.80
N GLY A 26 -2.17 -8.34 8.90
CA GLY A 26 -2.95 -8.09 7.69
C GLY A 26 -4.40 -7.74 7.96
N LEU A 27 -5.00 -8.34 8.99
CA LEU A 27 -6.41 -8.07 9.32
C LEU A 27 -6.63 -6.62 9.72
N GLY A 28 -5.76 -6.06 10.55
CA GLY A 28 -5.87 -4.66 10.96
C GLY A 28 -5.76 -3.70 9.80
N ILE A 29 -4.83 -3.95 8.89
CA ILE A 29 -4.66 -3.16 7.69
C ILE A 29 -5.90 -3.24 6.81
N LEU A 30 -6.44 -4.44 6.60
CA LEU A 30 -7.61 -4.63 5.75
C LEU A 30 -8.86 -3.98 6.35
N GLU A 31 -8.99 -3.93 7.67
CA GLU A 31 -10.07 -3.21 8.32
C GLU A 31 -10.03 -1.72 8.00
N VAL A 32 -8.84 -1.12 8.05
CA VAL A 32 -8.65 0.29 7.69
C VAL A 32 -9.00 0.52 6.23
N VAL A 33 -8.56 -0.37 5.35
CA VAL A 33 -8.86 -0.28 3.91
C VAL A 33 -10.36 -0.36 3.67
N ASN A 34 -11.03 -1.32 4.26
CA ASN A 34 -12.48 -1.49 4.09
C ASN A 34 -13.26 -0.26 4.58
N SER A 35 -12.88 0.27 5.76
CA SER A 35 -13.51 1.47 6.31
C SER A 35 -13.33 2.67 5.37
N SER A 36 -12.14 2.82 4.81
CA SER A 36 -11.86 3.93 3.90
C SER A 36 -12.66 3.83 2.61
N ILE A 37 -12.81 2.63 2.06
CA ILE A 37 -13.62 2.42 0.86
C ILE A 37 -15.08 2.73 1.14
N LEU A 38 -15.61 2.35 2.31
CA LEU A 38 -16.97 2.69 2.70
C LEU A 38 -17.18 4.21 2.79
N GLU A 39 -16.13 4.94 3.14
CA GLU A 39 -16.15 6.41 3.18
C GLU A 39 -15.87 7.05 1.82
N LYS A 40 -15.82 6.24 0.77
CA LYS A 40 -15.58 6.68 -0.62
C LYS A 40 -14.19 7.27 -0.83
N VAL A 41 -13.21 6.74 -0.11
CA VAL A 41 -11.81 7.04 -0.36
C VAL A 41 -11.30 6.00 -1.37
N PHE A 42 -10.87 6.45 -2.54
CA PHE A 42 -10.50 5.55 -3.64
C PHE A 42 -9.02 5.57 -4.00
N LYS A 43 -8.20 6.26 -3.21
CA LYS A 43 -6.76 6.31 -3.43
C LYS A 43 -6.06 5.90 -2.16
N CYS A 44 -4.99 5.13 -2.31
CA CYS A 44 -4.21 4.64 -1.19
C CYS A 44 -2.72 4.76 -1.49
N ILE A 45 -1.99 5.31 -0.54
CA ILE A 45 -0.53 5.33 -0.58
C ILE A 45 -0.07 4.42 0.55
N ILE A 46 0.74 3.43 0.21
CA ILE A 46 1.35 2.55 1.22
C ILE A 46 2.82 2.93 1.31
N ASP A 47 3.20 3.55 2.41
CA ASP A 47 4.58 3.94 2.67
C ASP A 47 5.34 2.74 3.22
N ILE A 48 6.24 2.21 2.42
CA ILE A 48 7.02 1.02 2.75
C ILE A 48 8.51 1.34 2.88
N SER A 49 8.83 2.63 3.11
CA SER A 49 10.22 3.04 3.25
C SER A 49 10.93 2.42 4.47
N ASP A 50 10.17 2.14 5.53
CA ASP A 50 10.70 1.54 6.75
C ASP A 50 10.41 0.03 6.84
N LEU A 51 9.90 -0.55 5.77
CA LEU A 51 9.62 -1.98 5.71
C LEU A 51 10.91 -2.71 5.31
N ARG A 52 11.31 -3.70 6.13
CA ARG A 52 12.55 -4.45 5.90
C ARG A 52 12.33 -5.69 5.05
N TYR A 53 11.18 -6.33 5.21
CA TYR A 53 10.93 -7.62 4.59
C TYR A 53 9.43 -7.84 4.38
N ILE A 54 9.11 -8.58 3.32
CA ILE A 54 7.74 -9.02 3.04
C ILE A 54 7.83 -10.51 2.66
N ASN A 55 7.02 -11.35 3.29
CA ASN A 55 6.92 -12.74 2.87
C ASN A 55 5.74 -12.90 1.89
N SER A 56 5.49 -14.12 1.42
CA SER A 56 4.42 -14.37 0.45
C SER A 56 3.03 -14.00 0.98
N SER A 57 2.78 -14.21 2.26
CA SER A 57 1.50 -13.80 2.87
C SER A 57 1.36 -12.29 2.90
N GLY A 58 2.46 -11.58 3.19
CA GLY A 58 2.48 -10.11 3.15
C GLY A 58 2.25 -9.57 1.75
N ILE A 59 2.83 -10.21 0.75
CA ILE A 59 2.56 -9.88 -0.66
C ILE A 59 1.08 -10.04 -0.96
N GLY A 60 0.45 -11.12 -0.45
CA GLY A 60 -0.98 -11.35 -0.58
C GLY A 60 -1.82 -10.22 0.00
N VAL A 61 -1.40 -9.67 1.14
CA VAL A 61 -2.08 -8.52 1.74
C VAL A 61 -2.02 -7.31 0.81
N LEU A 62 -0.86 -7.01 0.27
CA LEU A 62 -0.70 -5.89 -0.67
C LEU A 62 -1.58 -6.06 -1.92
N ILE A 63 -1.60 -7.26 -2.47
CA ILE A 63 -2.44 -7.55 -3.65
C ILE A 63 -3.92 -7.42 -3.31
N THR A 64 -4.33 -7.87 -2.14
CA THR A 64 -5.72 -7.74 -1.68
C THR A 64 -6.12 -6.26 -1.58
N ILE A 65 -5.26 -5.42 -1.03
CA ILE A 65 -5.50 -3.98 -0.92
C ILE A 65 -5.67 -3.38 -2.33
N LEU A 66 -4.76 -3.72 -3.24
CA LEU A 66 -4.83 -3.23 -4.61
C LEU A 66 -6.14 -3.63 -5.28
N THR A 67 -6.52 -4.90 -5.15
CA THR A 67 -7.74 -5.42 -5.75
C THR A 67 -8.98 -4.69 -5.22
N LYS A 68 -9.04 -4.46 -3.90
CA LYS A 68 -10.18 -3.77 -3.29
C LYS A 68 -10.34 -2.34 -3.81
N PHE A 69 -9.24 -1.61 -3.94
CA PHE A 69 -9.30 -0.25 -4.46
C PHE A 69 -9.63 -0.24 -5.96
N ARG A 70 -9.01 -1.12 -6.74
CA ARG A 70 -9.27 -1.18 -8.18
C ARG A 70 -10.70 -1.59 -8.51
N ASN A 71 -11.30 -2.46 -7.72
CA ASN A 71 -12.71 -2.85 -7.90
C ASN A 71 -13.66 -1.67 -7.73
N LYS A 72 -13.24 -0.62 -7.09
CA LYS A 72 -14.01 0.60 -6.88
C LYS A 72 -13.55 1.75 -7.78
N GLY A 73 -12.72 1.44 -8.77
CA GLY A 73 -12.18 2.46 -9.67
C GLY A 73 -11.04 3.27 -9.08
N GLY A 74 -10.45 2.80 -7.98
CA GLY A 74 -9.37 3.50 -7.31
C GLY A 74 -7.99 2.99 -7.70
N GLU A 75 -6.98 3.45 -6.99
CA GLU A 75 -5.59 3.08 -7.24
C GLU A 75 -4.79 3.01 -5.95
N VAL A 76 -3.71 2.23 -5.97
CA VAL A 76 -2.81 2.07 -4.84
C VAL A 76 -1.38 2.37 -5.31
N TYR A 77 -0.66 3.15 -4.52
CA TYR A 77 0.73 3.53 -4.79
C TYR A 77 1.63 3.01 -3.68
N LEU A 78 2.80 2.49 -4.05
CA LEU A 78 3.82 2.08 -3.08
C LEU A 78 4.85 3.20 -3.01
N LEU A 79 5.05 3.76 -1.82
CA LEU A 79 5.91 4.90 -1.59
C LEU A 79 7.27 4.47 -1.05
N LYS A 80 8.32 4.84 -1.76
CA LYS A 80 9.71 4.69 -1.36
C LYS A 80 10.08 3.29 -0.83
N PRO A 81 9.88 2.22 -1.62
CA PRO A 81 10.30 0.91 -1.13
C PRO A 81 11.79 0.91 -0.80
N SER A 82 12.15 0.28 0.32
CA SER A 82 13.55 0.11 0.69
C SER A 82 14.24 -0.74 -0.38
N GLU A 83 15.57 -0.70 -0.41
CA GLU A 83 16.32 -1.46 -1.40
C GLU A 83 15.98 -2.95 -1.39
N SER A 84 15.88 -3.54 -0.19
CA SER A 84 15.52 -4.96 -0.04
C SER A 84 14.13 -5.25 -0.59
N VAL A 85 13.17 -4.41 -0.28
CA VAL A 85 11.79 -4.58 -0.73
C VAL A 85 11.69 -4.33 -2.23
N GLN A 86 12.43 -3.36 -2.76
CA GLN A 86 12.47 -3.08 -4.19
C GLN A 86 12.89 -4.34 -4.98
N LYS A 87 13.91 -5.04 -4.49
CA LYS A 87 14.36 -6.29 -5.12
C LYS A 87 13.27 -7.36 -5.11
N LEU A 88 12.55 -7.46 -3.99
CA LEU A 88 11.43 -8.40 -3.90
C LEU A 88 10.31 -8.05 -4.87
N LEU A 89 10.02 -6.77 -5.04
CA LEU A 89 9.00 -6.32 -5.98
C LEU A 89 9.36 -6.68 -7.41
N VAL A 90 10.62 -6.57 -7.78
CA VAL A 90 11.09 -6.95 -9.11
C VAL A 90 11.00 -8.47 -9.32
N ILE A 91 11.50 -9.25 -8.36
CA ILE A 91 11.49 -10.72 -8.44
C ILE A 91 10.07 -11.26 -8.55
N THR A 92 9.14 -10.68 -7.82
CA THR A 92 7.74 -11.11 -7.82
C THR A 92 6.91 -10.43 -8.90
N LYS A 93 7.52 -9.53 -9.67
CA LYS A 93 6.87 -8.75 -10.74
C LYS A 93 5.75 -7.82 -10.22
N LEU A 94 5.73 -7.54 -8.93
CA LEU A 94 4.76 -6.62 -8.35
C LEU A 94 4.98 -5.18 -8.82
N ASN A 95 6.22 -4.85 -9.23
CA ASN A 95 6.51 -3.54 -9.79
C ASN A 95 5.78 -3.29 -11.12
N ALA A 96 5.22 -4.33 -11.74
CA ALA A 96 4.43 -4.18 -12.96
C ALA A 96 2.97 -3.88 -12.69
N ILE A 97 2.46 -4.23 -11.50
CA ILE A 97 1.05 -4.04 -11.16
C ILE A 97 0.81 -2.89 -10.17
N PHE A 98 1.80 -2.53 -9.37
CA PHE A 98 1.73 -1.37 -8.48
C PHE A 98 2.45 -0.19 -9.10
N GLN A 99 1.93 1.01 -8.85
CA GLN A 99 2.66 2.21 -9.18
C GLN A 99 3.59 2.55 -8.02
N ILE A 100 4.88 2.64 -8.31
CA ILE A 100 5.89 2.95 -7.32
C ILE A 100 6.26 4.41 -7.43
N ILE A 101 6.20 5.13 -6.31
CA ILE A 101 6.45 6.56 -6.27
C ILE A 101 7.52 6.87 -5.22
N GLN A 102 8.17 8.01 -5.35
CA GLN A 102 9.23 8.44 -4.44
C GLN A 102 8.77 9.51 -3.47
N THR A 103 7.65 10.17 -3.74
CA THR A 103 7.08 11.18 -2.84
C THR A 103 5.56 11.06 -2.80
N GLU A 104 4.96 11.48 -1.69
CA GLU A 104 3.50 11.54 -1.60
C GLU A 104 2.91 12.48 -2.64
N GLU A 105 3.65 13.53 -2.99
CA GLU A 105 3.22 14.52 -3.96
C GLU A 105 3.01 13.90 -5.35
N GLU A 106 3.83 12.93 -5.73
CA GLU A 106 3.65 12.23 -7.00
C GLU A 106 2.29 11.56 -7.07
N ALA A 107 1.87 10.87 -6.01
CA ALA A 107 0.58 10.22 -5.97
C ALA A 107 -0.57 11.23 -5.99
N LEU A 108 -0.45 12.30 -5.22
CA LEU A 108 -1.48 13.35 -5.18
C LEU A 108 -1.61 14.04 -6.53
N SER A 109 -0.50 14.24 -7.24
CA SER A 109 -0.50 14.82 -8.57
C SER A 109 -1.15 13.89 -9.60
N LEU A 110 -0.83 12.60 -9.57
CA LEU A 110 -1.45 11.61 -10.45
C LEU A 110 -2.94 11.47 -10.14
N ALA A 111 -3.30 11.67 -8.89
CA ALA A 111 -4.66 11.54 -8.41
C ALA A 111 -5.60 12.62 -8.96
N LYS A 112 -5.05 13.74 -9.39
CA LYS A 112 -5.84 14.86 -9.91
C LYS A 112 -6.17 14.72 -11.39
N LYS A 113 -5.70 13.70 -11.99
CA LYS A 113 -6.06 13.38 -13.37
C LYS A 113 -7.32 12.52 -13.39
#